data_1f862c920166d3d515545a7ab5f843ca
#
_entry.id   1f862c920166d3d515545a7ab5f843ca
#
_cell.length_a   1.000
_cell.length_b   1.000
_cell.length_c   1.000
_cell.angle_alpha   90.00
_cell.angle_beta   90.00
_cell.angle_gamma   90.00
#
_symmetry.space_group_name_H-M   'P 1'
#
loop_
_entity.id
_entity.type
_entity.pdbx_description
1 polymer ?
#
loop_
_entity_poly.entity_id
_entity_poly.type
_entity_poly.pdbx_seq_one_letter_code
_entity_poly.pdbx_strand_id
1 'polypeptide(L)'
;MIDAANFIKNRKRRGEWAELRFMAAAAEHGLSVSKPWGDSERYDVGIEHNGQFQRVQVKSLTQRVNQSFRCGIGIHGRTRAYTTNELDFFAIFIVPKELWYIVPAQAALGTGKNSICLTPSLKKNRYEVYREAWHLLRGPQLNGAETRTTDRIKYY
;
A
#
# COMPACT_ATOMS: atom_id res chain seq x y z
N MET A 1 18.15 -10.47 -4.54
CA MET A 1 17.25 -10.80 -5.69
C MET A 1 16.37 -11.97 -5.28
N ILE A 2 15.06 -11.84 -5.49
CA ILE A 2 14.10 -12.90 -5.17
C ILE A 2 14.15 -13.94 -6.29
N ASP A 3 14.48 -15.20 -5.95
CA ASP A 3 14.44 -16.30 -6.90
C ASP A 3 13.00 -16.66 -7.26
N ALA A 4 12.56 -16.30 -8.45
CA ALA A 4 11.20 -16.54 -8.91
C ALA A 4 10.84 -18.05 -9.03
N ALA A 5 11.82 -18.93 -9.22
CA ALA A 5 11.61 -20.38 -9.36
C ALA A 5 11.26 -21.02 -8.03
N ASN A 6 11.85 -20.54 -6.93
CA ASN A 6 11.64 -21.03 -5.56
C ASN A 6 10.78 -20.12 -4.70
N PHE A 7 10.14 -19.13 -5.31
CA PHE A 7 9.34 -18.17 -4.58
C PHE A 7 8.03 -18.80 -4.04
N ILE A 8 7.50 -18.20 -2.98
CA ILE A 8 6.33 -18.68 -2.24
C ILE A 8 5.13 -18.96 -3.19
N LYS A 9 4.83 -20.25 -3.41
CA LYS A 9 3.71 -20.68 -4.29
C LYS A 9 2.36 -20.55 -3.62
N ASN A 10 2.29 -20.77 -2.30
CA ASN A 10 1.06 -20.64 -1.53
C ASN A 10 0.62 -19.17 -1.48
N ARG A 11 -0.57 -18.88 -1.99
CA ARG A 11 -1.08 -17.48 -2.11
C ARG A 11 -1.26 -16.81 -0.76
N LYS A 12 -1.76 -17.53 0.25
CA LYS A 12 -1.97 -16.98 1.59
C LYS A 12 -0.63 -16.61 2.24
N ARG A 13 0.32 -17.54 2.26
CA ARG A 13 1.69 -17.27 2.77
C ARG A 13 2.38 -16.12 2.03
N ARG A 14 2.19 -16.03 0.72
CA ARG A 14 2.75 -14.92 -0.06
C ARG A 14 2.11 -13.59 0.31
N GLY A 15 0.80 -13.56 0.59
CA GLY A 15 0.11 -12.39 1.12
C GLY A 15 0.69 -11.95 2.46
N GLU A 16 0.80 -12.86 3.41
CA GLU A 16 1.39 -12.61 4.74
C GLU A 16 2.85 -12.10 4.63
N TRP A 17 3.64 -12.72 3.76
CA TRP A 17 5.00 -12.26 3.48
C TRP A 17 5.04 -10.84 2.90
N ALA A 18 4.13 -10.51 1.98
CA ALA A 18 4.07 -9.18 1.38
C ALA A 18 3.69 -8.10 2.42
N GLU A 19 2.79 -8.43 3.34
CA GLU A 19 2.42 -7.54 4.46
C GLU A 19 3.62 -7.30 5.39
N LEU A 20 4.35 -8.34 5.77
CA LEU A 20 5.57 -8.21 6.58
C LEU A 20 6.62 -7.35 5.87
N ARG A 21 6.83 -7.57 4.57
CA ARG A 21 7.77 -6.78 3.77
C ARG A 21 7.34 -5.31 3.67
N PHE A 22 6.04 -5.06 3.51
CA PHE A 22 5.49 -3.70 3.51
C PHE A 22 5.72 -2.99 4.84
N MET A 23 5.40 -3.67 5.96
CA MET A 23 5.59 -3.09 7.29
C MET A 23 7.07 -2.75 7.56
N ALA A 24 8.00 -3.62 7.19
CA ALA A 24 9.43 -3.36 7.32
C ALA A 24 9.85 -2.14 6.48
N ALA A 25 9.46 -2.09 5.21
CA ALA A 25 9.78 -0.97 4.32
C ALA A 25 9.15 0.35 4.81
N ALA A 26 7.89 0.33 5.27
CA ALA A 26 7.25 1.51 5.83
C ALA A 26 7.99 2.03 7.08
N ALA A 27 8.42 1.12 7.96
CA ALA A 27 9.21 1.48 9.14
C ALA A 27 10.57 2.10 8.76
N GLU A 28 11.25 1.57 7.74
CA GLU A 28 12.48 2.16 7.18
C GLU A 28 12.28 3.59 6.65
N HIS A 29 11.06 3.90 6.16
CA HIS A 29 10.66 5.26 5.78
C HIS A 29 10.19 6.14 6.95
N GLY A 30 10.35 5.67 8.19
CA GLY A 30 10.00 6.44 9.40
C GLY A 30 8.49 6.52 9.68
N LEU A 31 7.72 5.56 9.14
CA LEU A 31 6.28 5.48 9.35
C LEU A 31 5.97 4.51 10.50
N SER A 32 5.00 4.84 11.34
CA SER A 32 4.50 3.92 12.36
C SER A 32 3.52 2.94 11.75
N VAL A 33 3.74 1.65 12.00
CA VAL A 33 2.92 0.57 11.44
C VAL A 33 2.09 -0.11 12.51
N SER A 34 0.86 -0.51 12.14
CA SER A 34 -0.03 -1.29 12.98
C SER A 34 -0.81 -2.31 12.14
N LYS A 35 -1.33 -3.34 12.80
CA LYS A 35 -2.24 -4.29 12.14
C LYS A 35 -3.60 -4.26 12.83
N PRO A 36 -4.70 -4.36 12.04
CA PRO A 36 -6.01 -4.54 12.61
C PRO A 36 -6.07 -5.89 13.34
N TRP A 37 -6.90 -5.95 14.36
CA TRP A 37 -7.16 -7.21 15.06
C TRP A 37 -8.13 -8.08 14.26
N GLY A 38 -7.78 -9.35 14.05
CA GLY A 38 -8.60 -10.32 13.33
C GLY A 38 -8.76 -10.03 11.83
N ASP A 39 -9.81 -10.57 11.24
CA ASP A 39 -10.06 -10.56 9.78
C ASP A 39 -11.26 -9.67 9.38
N SER A 40 -11.76 -8.84 10.28
CA SER A 40 -12.98 -8.04 10.04
C SER A 40 -12.73 -6.81 9.17
N GLU A 41 -11.53 -6.23 9.26
CA GLU A 41 -11.17 -5.05 8.49
C GLU A 41 -10.75 -5.40 7.07
N ARG A 42 -11.00 -4.50 6.16
CA ARG A 42 -10.66 -4.69 4.75
C ARG A 42 -9.30 -4.11 4.33
N TYR A 43 -8.56 -3.55 5.28
CA TYR A 43 -7.18 -3.15 5.10
C TYR A 43 -6.24 -4.08 5.88
N ASP A 44 -5.01 -4.23 5.41
CA ASP A 44 -4.04 -5.16 5.97
C ASP A 44 -3.11 -4.49 7.00
N VAL A 45 -2.79 -3.22 6.79
CA VAL A 45 -1.85 -2.45 7.60
C VAL A 45 -2.34 -1.02 7.79
N GLY A 46 -2.28 -0.54 9.03
CA GLY A 46 -2.47 0.86 9.36
C GLY A 46 -1.12 1.59 9.39
N ILE A 47 -1.08 2.77 8.80
CA ILE A 47 0.08 3.68 8.83
C ILE A 47 -0.31 4.93 9.58
N GLU A 48 0.45 5.27 10.61
CA GLU A 48 0.28 6.52 11.35
C GLU A 48 1.50 7.42 11.17
N HIS A 49 1.24 8.69 10.87
CA HIS A 49 2.26 9.71 10.78
C HIS A 49 1.65 11.08 11.17
N ASN A 50 2.26 11.73 12.16
CA ASN A 50 1.83 13.07 12.64
C ASN A 50 0.33 13.15 12.97
N GLY A 51 -0.21 12.13 13.64
CA GLY A 51 -1.62 12.06 14.03
C GLY A 51 -2.60 11.73 12.90
N GLN A 52 -2.10 11.44 11.71
CA GLN A 52 -2.91 10.97 10.58
C GLN A 52 -2.79 9.46 10.44
N PHE A 53 -3.92 8.79 10.24
CA PHE A 53 -4.00 7.34 10.06
C PHE A 53 -4.43 7.01 8.63
N GLN A 54 -3.64 6.15 7.96
CA GLN A 54 -3.88 5.68 6.60
C GLN A 54 -4.09 4.16 6.60
N ARG A 55 -5.15 3.70 5.98
CA ARG A 55 -5.50 2.29 5.84
C ARG A 55 -4.95 1.77 4.52
N VAL A 56 -4.12 0.74 4.57
CA VAL A 56 -3.40 0.21 3.41
C VAL A 56 -3.76 -1.24 3.15
N GLN A 57 -4.18 -1.54 1.93
CA GLN A 57 -4.32 -2.90 1.42
C GLN A 57 -3.04 -3.28 0.68
N VAL A 58 -2.41 -4.37 1.09
CA VAL A 58 -1.16 -4.85 0.50
C VAL A 58 -1.45 -5.89 -0.58
N LYS A 59 -0.78 -5.77 -1.71
CA LYS A 59 -0.85 -6.72 -2.84
C LYS A 59 0.55 -7.10 -3.31
N SER A 60 0.71 -8.32 -3.80
CA SER A 60 1.96 -8.75 -4.44
C SER A 60 1.69 -9.35 -5.81
N LEU A 61 2.51 -9.01 -6.78
CA LEU A 61 2.40 -9.45 -8.16
C LEU A 61 3.67 -10.19 -8.56
N THR A 62 3.51 -11.45 -8.97
CA THR A 62 4.62 -12.34 -9.33
C THR A 62 4.75 -12.54 -10.84
N GLN A 63 3.63 -12.43 -11.55
CA GLN A 63 3.56 -12.75 -12.98
C GLN A 63 3.27 -11.52 -13.82
N ARG A 64 3.95 -11.44 -14.94
CA ARG A 64 3.74 -10.45 -15.97
C ARG A 64 2.77 -10.99 -17.03
N VAL A 65 1.84 -10.15 -17.46
CA VAL A 65 0.96 -10.40 -18.60
C VAL A 65 1.37 -9.41 -19.69
N ASN A 66 1.94 -9.92 -20.77
CA ASN A 66 2.64 -9.11 -21.76
C ASN A 66 3.77 -8.28 -21.12
N GLN A 67 3.70 -6.96 -21.16
CA GLN A 67 4.70 -6.07 -20.56
C GLN A 67 4.27 -5.48 -19.20
N SER A 68 3.07 -5.84 -18.72
CA SER A 68 2.44 -5.23 -17.55
C SER A 68 2.23 -6.24 -16.44
N PHE A 69 2.12 -5.73 -15.22
CA PHE A 69 1.67 -6.47 -14.05
C PHE A 69 0.23 -6.05 -13.72
N ARG A 70 -0.68 -7.01 -13.70
CA ARG A 70 -2.10 -6.74 -13.45
C ARG A 70 -2.44 -6.96 -11.99
N CYS A 71 -2.94 -5.91 -11.32
CA CYS A 71 -3.40 -5.95 -9.94
C CYS A 71 -4.93 -5.91 -9.89
N GLY A 72 -5.53 -6.94 -9.31
CA GLY A 72 -6.97 -6.96 -9.03
C GLY A 72 -7.32 -6.04 -7.84
N ILE A 73 -8.27 -5.15 -8.06
CA ILE A 73 -8.77 -4.19 -7.06
C ILE A 73 -10.30 -4.22 -6.93
N GLY A 74 -10.96 -5.00 -7.73
CA GLY A 74 -12.41 -5.11 -7.80
C GLY A 74 -12.95 -6.41 -7.21
N ILE A 75 -14.06 -6.86 -7.77
CA ILE A 75 -14.78 -8.07 -7.36
C ILE A 75 -13.98 -9.31 -7.79
N HIS A 76 -13.72 -10.20 -6.83
CA HIS A 76 -13.16 -11.52 -7.09
C HIS A 76 -14.04 -12.58 -6.39
N GLY A 77 -14.74 -13.39 -7.19
CA GLY A 77 -15.63 -14.41 -6.66
C GLY A 77 -16.74 -13.80 -5.80
N ARG A 78 -16.79 -14.17 -4.51
CA ARG A 78 -17.77 -13.66 -3.53
C ARG A 78 -17.34 -12.37 -2.85
N THR A 79 -16.12 -11.89 -3.10
CA THR A 79 -15.60 -10.69 -2.46
C THR A 79 -16.08 -9.46 -3.21
N ARG A 80 -16.79 -8.57 -2.53
CA ARG A 80 -17.21 -7.29 -3.11
C ARG A 80 -16.02 -6.35 -3.35
N ALA A 81 -16.19 -5.39 -4.25
CA ALA A 81 -15.18 -4.37 -4.53
C ALA A 81 -14.80 -3.57 -3.26
N TYR A 82 -13.57 -3.09 -3.22
CA TYR A 82 -13.14 -2.12 -2.22
C TYR A 82 -13.80 -0.76 -2.46
N THR A 83 -13.93 0.02 -1.39
CA THR A 83 -14.39 1.40 -1.45
C THR A 83 -13.39 2.32 -0.77
N THR A 84 -13.45 3.61 -1.08
CA THR A 84 -12.61 4.63 -0.43
C THR A 84 -12.97 4.87 1.03
N ASN A 85 -14.12 4.37 1.49
CA ASN A 85 -14.50 4.38 2.91
C ASN A 85 -13.79 3.26 3.70
N GLU A 86 -13.22 2.27 3.04
CA GLU A 86 -12.60 1.10 3.67
C GLU A 86 -11.07 1.16 3.68
N LEU A 87 -10.48 1.82 2.69
CA LEU A 87 -9.03 1.95 2.59
C LEU A 87 -8.63 3.25 1.88
N ASP A 88 -7.41 3.66 2.15
CA ASP A 88 -6.85 4.91 1.63
C ASP A 88 -5.80 4.66 0.55
N PHE A 89 -5.09 3.53 0.63
CA PHE A 89 -4.03 3.17 -0.33
C PHE A 89 -4.02 1.67 -0.66
N PHE A 90 -3.60 1.37 -1.88
CA PHE A 90 -3.05 0.07 -2.26
C PHE A 90 -1.53 0.16 -2.25
N ALA A 91 -0.86 -0.69 -1.49
CA ALA A 91 0.58 -0.92 -1.59
C ALA A 91 0.83 -2.18 -2.41
N ILE A 92 1.37 -2.03 -3.61
CA ILE A 92 1.49 -3.11 -4.58
C ILE A 92 2.97 -3.41 -4.81
N PHE A 93 3.40 -4.61 -4.44
CA PHE A 93 4.77 -5.08 -4.63
C PHE A 93 4.90 -5.90 -5.91
N ILE A 94 5.74 -5.45 -6.83
CA ILE A 94 6.12 -6.21 -8.02
C ILE A 94 7.33 -7.06 -7.67
N VAL A 95 7.11 -8.33 -7.36
CA VAL A 95 8.10 -9.27 -6.84
C VAL A 95 9.35 -9.38 -7.73
N PRO A 96 9.25 -9.65 -9.06
CA PRO A 96 10.44 -9.82 -9.89
C PRO A 96 11.21 -8.51 -10.16
N LYS A 97 10.69 -7.39 -9.78
CA LYS A 97 11.33 -6.07 -9.92
C LYS A 97 11.73 -5.47 -8.58
N GLU A 98 11.29 -6.07 -7.48
CA GLU A 98 11.48 -5.56 -6.11
C GLU A 98 11.09 -4.08 -5.97
N LEU A 99 9.94 -3.72 -6.56
CA LEU A 99 9.41 -2.35 -6.60
C LEU A 99 8.08 -2.27 -5.89
N TRP A 100 7.89 -1.19 -5.13
CA TRP A 100 6.61 -0.80 -4.57
C TRP A 100 5.91 0.26 -5.42
N TYR A 101 4.59 0.15 -5.50
CA TYR A 101 3.70 1.22 -5.94
C TYR A 101 2.74 1.55 -4.81
N ILE A 102 2.75 2.81 -4.38
CA ILE A 102 1.86 3.34 -3.33
C ILE A 102 0.75 4.11 -4.03
N VAL A 103 -0.33 3.43 -4.32
CA VAL A 103 -1.43 3.96 -5.16
C VAL A 103 -2.59 4.41 -4.27
N PRO A 104 -2.98 5.69 -4.31
CA PRO A 104 -4.19 6.14 -3.60
C PRO A 104 -5.41 5.33 -4.05
N ALA A 105 -6.22 4.88 -3.10
CA ALA A 105 -7.43 4.10 -3.39
C ALA A 105 -8.36 4.85 -4.36
N GLN A 106 -8.49 6.16 -4.20
CA GLN A 106 -9.28 7.00 -5.09
C GLN A 106 -8.77 6.95 -6.54
N ALA A 107 -7.45 6.96 -6.75
CA ALA A 107 -6.86 6.89 -8.11
C ALA A 107 -7.09 5.52 -8.76
N ALA A 108 -7.03 4.44 -7.99
CA ALA A 108 -7.25 3.09 -8.48
C ALA A 108 -8.74 2.79 -8.70
N LEU A 109 -9.58 3.04 -7.70
CA LEU A 109 -11.01 2.72 -7.72
C LEU A 109 -11.82 3.68 -8.59
N GLY A 110 -11.39 4.92 -8.72
CA GLY A 110 -12.04 5.94 -9.55
C GLY A 110 -12.08 5.62 -11.04
N THR A 111 -11.33 4.61 -11.50
CA THR A 111 -11.40 4.14 -12.89
C THR A 111 -12.65 3.34 -13.20
N GLY A 112 -13.36 2.83 -12.19
CA GLY A 112 -14.48 1.91 -12.33
C GLY A 112 -14.10 0.51 -12.84
N LYS A 113 -12.79 0.21 -12.95
CA LYS A 113 -12.26 -1.08 -13.41
C LYS A 113 -11.97 -2.01 -12.25
N ASN A 114 -12.05 -3.31 -12.49
CA ASN A 114 -11.73 -4.35 -11.50
C ASN A 114 -10.22 -4.60 -11.32
N SER A 115 -9.39 -3.99 -12.13
CA SER A 115 -7.94 -4.12 -12.05
C SER A 115 -7.23 -2.88 -12.60
N ILE A 116 -6.01 -2.67 -12.11
CA ILE A 116 -5.06 -1.70 -12.67
C ILE A 116 -3.86 -2.43 -13.25
N CYS A 117 -3.22 -1.83 -14.25
CA CYS A 117 -2.02 -2.37 -14.88
C CYS A 117 -0.82 -1.47 -14.58
N LEU A 118 0.23 -2.08 -14.02
CA LEU A 118 1.49 -1.43 -13.73
C LEU A 118 2.53 -1.87 -14.77
N THR A 119 3.17 -0.92 -15.42
CA THR A 119 4.16 -1.19 -16.48
C THR A 119 5.46 -0.46 -16.17
N PRO A 120 6.34 -1.05 -15.32
CA PRO A 120 7.57 -0.39 -14.87
C PRO A 120 8.53 0.02 -15.98
N SER A 121 8.45 -0.63 -17.14
CA SER A 121 9.26 -0.30 -18.33
C SER A 121 8.76 0.94 -19.08
N LEU A 122 7.56 1.42 -18.80
CA LEU A 122 6.91 2.50 -19.54
C LEU A 122 6.76 3.75 -18.66
N LYS A 123 7.68 4.71 -18.77
CA LYS A 123 7.70 5.94 -17.95
C LYS A 123 6.43 6.79 -18.03
N LYS A 124 5.68 6.70 -19.12
CA LYS A 124 4.40 7.43 -19.31
C LYS A 124 3.18 6.66 -18.82
N ASN A 125 3.37 5.54 -18.11
CA ASN A 125 2.25 4.82 -17.51
C ASN A 125 1.55 5.69 -16.47
N ARG A 126 0.21 5.63 -16.44
CA ARG A 126 -0.64 6.41 -15.53
C ARG A 126 -0.25 6.26 -14.04
N TYR A 127 0.22 5.09 -13.64
CA TYR A 127 0.55 4.78 -12.25
C TYR A 127 2.03 4.96 -11.91
N GLU A 128 2.85 5.36 -12.86
CA GLU A 128 4.29 5.49 -12.66
C GLU A 128 4.66 6.54 -11.61
N VAL A 129 3.85 7.57 -11.44
CA VAL A 129 3.99 8.60 -10.39
C VAL A 129 3.89 8.04 -8.97
N TYR A 130 3.33 6.85 -8.83
CA TYR A 130 3.17 6.17 -7.53
C TYR A 130 4.27 5.17 -7.23
N ARG A 131 5.25 4.99 -8.13
CA ARG A 131 6.42 4.16 -7.88
C ARG A 131 7.22 4.72 -6.71
N GLU A 132 7.47 3.88 -5.71
CA GLU A 132 8.20 4.23 -4.48
C GLU A 132 7.71 5.54 -3.83
N ALA A 133 6.43 5.85 -3.98
CA ALA A 133 5.83 7.08 -3.51
C ALA A 133 5.45 7.02 -2.00
N TRP A 134 6.38 6.57 -1.17
CA TRP A 134 6.23 6.45 0.28
C TRP A 134 5.83 7.75 0.98
N HIS A 135 6.22 8.89 0.43
CA HIS A 135 5.84 10.20 0.94
C HIS A 135 4.33 10.42 1.01
N LEU A 136 3.54 9.76 0.15
CA LEU A 136 2.08 9.88 0.16
C LEU A 136 1.45 9.32 1.45
N LEU A 137 2.10 8.33 2.08
CA LEU A 137 1.62 7.74 3.33
C LEU A 137 1.79 8.65 4.55
N ARG A 138 2.51 9.75 4.41
CA ARG A 138 2.67 10.77 5.46
C ARG A 138 1.46 11.69 5.57
N GLY A 139 0.48 11.55 4.66
CA GLY A 139 -0.67 12.44 4.58
C GLY A 139 -0.33 13.82 4.01
N PRO A 140 -1.33 14.69 3.85
CA PRO A 140 -1.10 16.04 3.37
C PRO A 140 -0.20 16.81 4.35
N GLN A 141 0.78 17.52 3.82
CA GLN A 141 1.58 18.46 4.61
C GLN A 141 0.64 19.55 5.13
N LEU A 142 0.47 19.62 6.44
CA LEU A 142 -0.19 20.77 7.07
C LEU A 142 0.75 21.97 6.92
N ASN A 143 0.61 22.73 5.85
CA ASN A 143 1.33 23.99 5.68
C ASN A 143 0.89 24.94 6.79
N GLY A 144 1.80 25.18 7.75
CA GLY A 144 1.73 26.33 8.64
C GLY A 144 0.63 26.29 9.70
N ALA A 145 0.60 25.27 10.56
CA ALA A 145 0.02 25.40 11.89
C ALA A 145 1.17 25.63 12.87
N GLU A 146 1.15 26.80 13.49
CA GLU A 146 2.04 27.22 14.56
C GLU A 146 2.27 26.08 15.56
N THR A 147 3.53 25.80 15.86
CA THR A 147 3.94 25.06 17.04
C THR A 147 3.39 25.78 18.28
N ARG A 148 2.19 25.43 18.69
CA ARG A 148 1.77 25.70 20.07
C ARG A 148 2.62 24.82 20.95
N THR A 149 3.62 25.42 21.53
CA THR A 149 4.36 24.92 22.68
C THR A 149 3.33 24.55 23.75
N THR A 150 3.00 23.28 23.86
CA THR A 150 2.25 22.80 24.99
C THR A 150 3.22 22.56 26.13
N ASP A 151 3.03 23.36 27.16
CA ASP A 151 3.74 23.35 28.41
C ASP A 151 3.92 21.95 28.99
N ARG A 152 5.12 21.77 29.55
CA ARG A 152 5.52 20.67 30.39
C ARG A 152 4.48 20.38 31.46
N ILE A 153 3.77 19.29 31.32
CA ILE A 153 3.12 18.67 32.48
C ILE A 153 4.20 17.91 33.23
N LYS A 154 4.66 18.48 34.35
CA LYS A 154 5.50 17.78 35.33
C LYS A 154 4.61 16.79 36.06
N TYR A 155 4.90 15.51 35.89
CA TYR A 155 4.39 14.49 36.81
C TYR A 155 5.29 14.46 38.04
N TYR A 156 4.69 14.65 39.19
CA TYR A 156 5.27 14.33 40.51
C TYR A 156 4.95 12.89 40.85
#